data_43970bc9573a3c916161f589573fd7e7
#
_entry.id   43970bc9573a3c916161f589573fd7e7
#
_cell.length_a   1.000
_cell.length_b   1.000
_cell.length_c   1.000
_cell.angle_alpha   90.00
_cell.angle_beta   90.00
_cell.angle_gamma   90.00
#
_symmetry.space_group_name_H-M   'P 1'
#
loop_
_entity.id
_entity.type
_entity.pdbx_description
1 polymer ?
#
loop_
_entity_poly.entity_id
_entity_poly.type
_entity_poly.pdbx_seq_one_letter_code
_entity_poly.pdbx_strand_id
1 'polypeptide(L)'
;VIPLGSKNTSIGIVADPAVHPFDTFNTYEKAVEWMRVNEPLAYKMLVPLGEGDGLLDFKILKHYAHHTQKLYSADRWGTTGESGPFLDPLYSPGTDFIAMNNGWLSDLILRDLDGEDIETRVSIYEQCHLSLVDAWIPIYQDKYLLMGNTQIMVIKIFWDWAVYWAVPSHLFA
;
A
#
# COMPACT_ATOMS: atom_id res chain seq x y z
N VAL A 1 -9.53 -5.53 8.51
CA VAL A 1 -11.00 -5.45 8.43
C VAL A 1 -11.39 -3.98 8.31
N ILE A 2 -12.07 -3.61 7.22
CA ILE A 2 -12.41 -2.22 6.89
C ILE A 2 -13.92 -2.14 6.59
N PRO A 3 -14.72 -1.49 7.45
CA PRO A 3 -16.11 -1.21 7.13
C PRO A 3 -16.19 -0.12 6.05
N LEU A 4 -16.96 -0.37 5.01
CA LEU A 4 -17.11 0.54 3.87
C LEU A 4 -18.40 1.37 3.99
N GLY A 5 -18.42 2.55 3.38
CA GLY A 5 -19.60 3.42 3.32
C GLY A 5 -20.81 2.79 2.64
N SER A 6 -20.62 1.77 1.81
CA SER A 6 -21.66 0.93 1.19
C SER A 6 -22.34 -0.04 2.15
N LYS A 7 -21.98 -0.05 3.44
CA LYS A 7 -22.34 -1.03 4.46
C LYS A 7 -21.74 -2.43 4.27
N ASN A 8 -20.88 -2.60 3.29
CA ASN A 8 -20.08 -3.80 3.12
C ASN A 8 -18.83 -3.75 4.01
N THR A 9 -18.23 -4.88 4.26
CA THR A 9 -16.95 -4.97 4.99
C THR A 9 -15.91 -5.61 4.08
N SER A 10 -14.79 -4.91 3.89
CA SER A 10 -13.61 -5.47 3.22
C SER A 10 -12.73 -6.17 4.26
N ILE A 11 -12.37 -7.40 3.97
CA ILE A 11 -11.47 -8.18 4.82
C ILE A 11 -10.33 -8.70 3.95
N GLY A 12 -9.09 -8.43 4.35
CA GLY A 12 -7.90 -8.87 3.63
C GLY A 12 -6.90 -9.54 4.56
N ILE A 13 -6.26 -10.58 4.05
CA ILE A 13 -5.08 -11.22 4.64
C ILE A 13 -3.88 -10.75 3.82
N VAL A 14 -2.93 -10.10 4.49
CA VAL A 14 -1.64 -9.73 3.91
C VAL A 14 -0.57 -10.45 4.73
N ALA A 15 0.22 -11.28 4.09
CA ALA A 15 1.17 -12.12 4.79
C ALA A 15 2.47 -12.30 3.99
N ASP A 16 3.56 -12.44 4.72
CA ASP A 16 4.83 -12.89 4.17
C ASP A 16 4.75 -14.41 3.93
N PRO A 17 5.02 -14.90 2.72
CA PRO A 17 4.98 -16.33 2.40
C PRO A 17 6.00 -17.17 3.18
N ALA A 18 7.04 -16.55 3.75
CA ALA A 18 7.98 -17.23 4.65
C ALA A 18 7.35 -17.56 6.02
N VAL A 19 6.33 -16.80 6.43
CA VAL A 19 5.59 -17.01 7.68
C VAL A 19 4.32 -17.82 7.43
N HIS A 20 3.54 -17.43 6.43
CA HIS A 20 2.28 -18.06 6.04
C HIS A 20 2.32 -18.38 4.55
N PRO A 21 2.53 -19.65 4.16
CA PRO A 21 2.55 -20.05 2.76
C PRO A 21 1.25 -19.66 2.04
N PHE A 22 1.38 -19.05 0.86
CA PHE A 22 0.24 -18.52 0.09
C PHE A 22 -0.88 -19.54 -0.13
N ASP A 23 -0.55 -20.81 -0.32
CA ASP A 23 -1.50 -21.89 -0.57
C ASP A 23 -2.39 -22.22 0.64
N THR A 24 -2.09 -21.66 1.81
CA THR A 24 -2.89 -21.83 3.03
C THR A 24 -4.12 -20.93 3.09
N PHE A 25 -4.20 -19.86 2.26
CA PHE A 25 -5.32 -18.92 2.22
C PHE A 25 -5.69 -18.42 0.81
N ASN A 26 -5.31 -19.15 -0.23
CA ASN A 26 -5.50 -18.76 -1.63
C ASN A 26 -6.87 -19.10 -2.23
N THR A 27 -7.83 -19.58 -1.44
CA THR A 27 -9.24 -19.67 -1.79
C THR A 27 -10.07 -19.10 -0.65
N TYR A 28 -11.33 -18.78 -0.90
CA TYR A 28 -12.23 -18.25 0.13
C TYR A 28 -12.31 -19.16 1.34
N GLU A 29 -12.56 -20.43 1.14
CA GLU A 29 -12.70 -21.42 2.20
C GLU A 29 -11.41 -21.54 3.02
N LYS A 30 -10.27 -21.57 2.37
CA LYS A 30 -8.97 -21.60 3.04
C LYS A 30 -8.69 -20.30 3.80
N ALA A 31 -9.05 -19.14 3.22
CA ALA A 31 -8.88 -17.86 3.88
C ALA A 31 -9.74 -17.76 5.16
N VAL A 32 -10.98 -18.23 5.12
CA VAL A 32 -11.86 -18.30 6.28
C VAL A 32 -11.30 -19.24 7.35
N GLU A 33 -10.84 -20.42 6.96
CA GLU A 33 -10.23 -21.37 7.91
C GLU A 33 -8.89 -20.82 8.47
N TRP A 34 -8.08 -20.18 7.65
CA TRP A 34 -6.85 -19.52 8.10
C TRP A 34 -7.16 -18.46 9.17
N MET A 35 -8.18 -17.62 8.95
CA MET A 35 -8.60 -16.61 9.93
C MET A 35 -9.15 -17.26 11.21
N ARG A 36 -9.90 -18.36 11.10
CA ARG A 36 -10.41 -19.08 12.27
C ARG A 36 -9.28 -19.52 13.20
N VAL A 37 -8.16 -19.96 12.62
CA VAL A 37 -7.01 -20.50 13.37
C VAL A 37 -6.07 -19.38 13.84
N ASN A 38 -5.75 -18.43 12.98
CA ASN A 38 -4.69 -17.44 13.22
C ASN A 38 -5.24 -16.10 13.73
N GLU A 39 -6.46 -15.71 13.30
CA GLU A 39 -7.09 -14.43 13.62
C GLU A 39 -8.53 -14.59 14.10
N PRO A 40 -8.73 -15.25 15.25
CA PRO A 40 -10.09 -15.61 15.72
C PRO A 40 -10.99 -14.41 16.01
N LEU A 41 -10.43 -13.22 16.26
CA LEU A 41 -11.22 -11.99 16.42
C LEU A 41 -11.77 -11.50 15.09
N ALA A 42 -10.95 -11.50 14.04
CA ALA A 42 -11.39 -11.17 12.68
C ALA A 42 -12.40 -12.20 12.16
N TYR A 43 -12.16 -13.48 12.43
CA TYR A 43 -13.09 -14.55 12.09
C TYR A 43 -14.49 -14.34 12.70
N LYS A 44 -14.58 -13.93 13.97
CA LYS A 44 -15.89 -13.63 14.62
C LYS A 44 -16.68 -12.53 13.93
N MET A 45 -16.02 -11.65 13.20
CA MET A 45 -16.68 -10.60 12.40
C MET A 45 -17.24 -11.13 11.08
N LEU A 46 -16.73 -12.27 10.59
CA LEU A 46 -17.23 -12.95 9.39
C LEU A 46 -18.48 -13.79 9.68
N VAL A 47 -18.54 -14.46 10.82
CA VAL A 47 -19.60 -15.42 11.16
C VAL A 47 -21.02 -14.83 11.00
N PRO A 48 -21.31 -13.57 11.40
CA PRO A 48 -22.64 -12.98 11.22
C PRO A 48 -23.04 -12.75 9.76
N LEU A 49 -22.08 -12.80 8.81
CA LEU A 49 -22.31 -12.51 7.39
C LEU A 49 -22.85 -13.72 6.61
N GLY A 50 -22.93 -14.89 7.27
CA GLY A 50 -23.46 -16.14 6.69
C GLY A 50 -22.46 -16.86 5.78
N GLU A 51 -22.63 -18.17 5.64
CA GLU A 51 -21.86 -18.96 4.66
C GLU A 51 -22.41 -18.70 3.26
N GLY A 52 -21.64 -18.02 2.43
CA GLY A 52 -21.86 -17.92 0.98
C GLY A 52 -22.74 -16.76 0.51
N ASP A 53 -23.85 -16.46 1.15
CA ASP A 53 -24.82 -15.48 0.64
C ASP A 53 -24.39 -14.01 0.82
N GLY A 54 -23.37 -13.74 1.62
CA GLY A 54 -22.83 -12.40 1.87
C GLY A 54 -21.52 -12.07 1.14
N LEU A 55 -20.90 -13.04 0.47
CA LEU A 55 -19.65 -12.81 -0.26
C LEU A 55 -19.93 -12.12 -1.59
N LEU A 56 -19.46 -10.88 -1.72
CA LEU A 56 -19.59 -10.13 -2.97
C LEU A 56 -18.45 -10.41 -3.95
N ASP A 57 -17.23 -10.60 -3.44
CA ASP A 57 -16.03 -10.76 -4.25
C ASP A 57 -14.94 -11.43 -3.42
N PHE A 58 -14.09 -12.22 -4.06
CA PHE A 58 -12.88 -12.77 -3.47
C PHE A 58 -11.73 -12.65 -4.47
N LYS A 59 -10.70 -11.91 -4.11
CA LYS A 59 -9.52 -11.70 -4.94
C LYS A 59 -8.26 -12.15 -4.23
N ILE A 60 -7.33 -12.66 -5.03
CA ILE A 60 -6.00 -13.05 -4.58
C ILE A 60 -4.95 -12.33 -5.40
N LEU A 61 -3.92 -11.86 -4.72
CA LEU A 61 -2.76 -11.24 -5.34
C LEU A 61 -1.50 -11.91 -4.79
N LYS A 62 -0.59 -12.26 -5.66
CA LYS A 62 0.70 -12.85 -5.29
C LYS A 62 1.82 -11.98 -5.80
N HIS A 63 2.80 -11.69 -4.93
CA HIS A 63 3.95 -10.85 -5.29
C HIS A 63 3.53 -9.49 -5.90
N TYR A 64 2.54 -8.84 -5.28
CA TYR A 64 1.95 -7.61 -5.80
C TYR A 64 2.77 -6.35 -5.52
N ALA A 65 3.67 -6.37 -4.53
CA ALA A 65 4.61 -5.28 -4.32
C ALA A 65 5.60 -5.20 -5.48
N HIS A 66 5.81 -4.01 -6.01
CA HIS A 66 6.69 -3.77 -7.14
C HIS A 66 7.32 -2.39 -7.08
N HIS A 67 8.47 -2.25 -7.72
CA HIS A 67 9.19 -1.00 -7.90
C HIS A 67 9.19 -0.60 -9.37
N THR A 68 9.49 0.65 -9.66
CA THR A 68 9.68 1.16 -11.03
C THR A 68 10.99 1.94 -11.12
N GLN A 69 11.52 2.03 -12.33
CA GLN A 69 12.71 2.81 -12.61
C GLN A 69 12.37 4.19 -13.17
N LYS A 70 11.14 4.41 -13.65
CA LYS A 70 10.74 5.65 -14.28
C LYS A 70 9.26 5.93 -14.04
N LEU A 71 8.92 7.18 -13.75
CA LEU A 71 7.58 7.64 -13.42
C LEU A 71 7.05 8.66 -14.42
N TYR A 72 7.92 9.51 -14.93
CA TYR A 72 7.58 10.63 -15.80
C TYR A 72 8.53 10.71 -17.00
N SER A 73 8.10 11.41 -18.06
CA SER A 73 8.94 11.71 -19.23
C SER A 73 8.59 13.07 -19.83
N ALA A 74 9.61 13.75 -20.35
CA ALA A 74 9.42 14.93 -21.19
C ALA A 74 8.73 14.59 -22.53
N ASP A 75 8.66 13.30 -22.90
CA ASP A 75 7.90 12.81 -24.06
C ASP A 75 6.38 12.68 -23.77
N ARG A 76 5.87 13.46 -22.80
CA ARG A 76 4.43 13.58 -22.48
C ARG A 76 3.76 12.29 -22.03
N TRP A 77 4.42 11.53 -21.18
CA TRP A 77 3.77 10.44 -20.44
C TRP A 77 4.17 10.45 -18.96
N GLY A 78 3.31 9.90 -18.13
CA GLY A 78 3.57 9.71 -16.72
C GLY A 78 2.69 8.59 -16.16
N THR A 79 3.13 8.00 -15.05
CA THR A 79 2.36 7.01 -14.31
C THR A 79 1.41 7.69 -13.33
N THR A 80 0.30 7.06 -13.01
CA THR A 80 -0.64 7.53 -11.98
C THR A 80 -1.20 6.34 -11.20
N GLY A 81 -1.75 6.63 -10.02
CA GLY A 81 -2.24 5.58 -9.13
C GLY A 81 -1.10 4.67 -8.66
N GLU A 82 -1.35 3.38 -8.62
CA GLU A 82 -0.39 2.33 -8.26
C GLU A 82 0.32 1.71 -9.47
N SER A 83 0.26 2.36 -10.63
CA SER A 83 0.96 1.90 -11.84
C SER A 83 2.47 2.20 -11.81
N GLY A 84 2.90 3.07 -10.89
CA GLY A 84 4.29 3.27 -10.52
C GLY A 84 4.74 2.25 -9.47
N PRO A 85 5.39 2.66 -8.39
CA PRO A 85 5.76 1.75 -7.30
C PRO A 85 4.56 1.42 -6.41
N PHE A 86 4.52 0.19 -5.90
CA PHE A 86 3.62 -0.22 -4.85
C PHE A 86 4.38 -1.02 -3.81
N LEU A 87 4.35 -0.60 -2.54
CA LEU A 87 5.12 -1.22 -1.48
C LEU A 87 4.30 -2.24 -0.69
N ASP A 88 3.40 -1.74 0.15
CA ASP A 88 2.64 -2.55 1.12
C ASP A 88 1.36 -1.80 1.52
N PRO A 89 0.23 -2.48 1.76
CA PRO A 89 -0.99 -1.83 2.22
C PRO A 89 -0.96 -1.41 3.70
N LEU A 90 0.00 -1.89 4.50
CA LEU A 90 0.11 -1.51 5.91
C LEU A 90 0.39 -0.01 6.03
N TYR A 91 -0.41 0.70 6.83
CA TYR A 91 -0.42 2.16 7.00
C TYR A 91 -0.87 2.96 5.76
N SER A 92 -1.27 2.29 4.67
CA SER A 92 -1.78 2.92 3.44
C SER A 92 -0.86 3.96 2.77
N PRO A 93 0.46 3.74 2.66
CA PRO A 93 1.39 4.71 2.08
C PRO A 93 1.10 4.97 0.60
N GLY A 94 0.48 4.01 -0.09
CA GLY A 94 0.10 4.15 -1.49
C GLY A 94 -0.79 5.37 -1.74
N THR A 95 -1.69 5.70 -0.81
CA THR A 95 -2.56 6.87 -0.93
C THR A 95 -1.77 8.18 -0.93
N ASP A 96 -0.75 8.28 -0.07
CA ASP A 96 0.11 9.46 0.01
C ASP A 96 0.98 9.59 -1.25
N PHE A 97 1.57 8.49 -1.72
CA PHE A 97 2.32 8.47 -2.97
C PHE A 97 1.47 8.84 -4.18
N ILE A 98 0.23 8.35 -4.25
CA ILE A 98 -0.74 8.72 -5.30
C ILE A 98 -1.04 10.23 -5.25
N ALA A 99 -1.26 10.78 -4.06
CA ALA A 99 -1.56 12.21 -3.91
C ALA A 99 -0.40 13.09 -4.37
N MET A 100 0.83 12.79 -3.93
CA MET A 100 2.04 13.50 -4.36
C MET A 100 2.27 13.34 -5.87
N ASN A 101 2.16 12.11 -6.38
CA ASN A 101 2.32 11.81 -7.79
C ASN A 101 1.36 12.60 -8.67
N ASN A 102 0.09 12.66 -8.28
CA ASN A 102 -0.92 13.42 -9.01
C ASN A 102 -0.62 14.92 -9.01
N GLY A 103 -0.11 15.47 -7.90
CA GLY A 103 0.34 16.86 -7.82
C GLY A 103 1.47 17.16 -8.78
N TRP A 104 2.53 16.36 -8.75
CA TRP A 104 3.70 16.53 -9.63
C TRP A 104 3.34 16.32 -11.11
N LEU A 105 2.56 15.30 -11.43
CA LEU A 105 2.12 15.04 -12.79
C LEU A 105 1.24 16.19 -13.33
N SER A 106 0.36 16.74 -12.50
CA SER A 106 -0.47 17.89 -12.87
C SER A 106 0.38 19.14 -13.13
N ASP A 107 1.40 19.42 -12.31
CA ASP A 107 2.31 20.54 -12.52
C ASP A 107 3.09 20.37 -13.85
N LEU A 108 3.60 19.16 -14.13
CA LEU A 108 4.30 18.87 -15.39
C LEU A 108 3.40 19.11 -16.61
N ILE A 109 2.15 18.64 -16.56
CA ILE A 109 1.17 18.80 -17.65
C ILE A 109 0.88 20.29 -17.88
N LEU A 110 0.61 21.05 -16.82
CA LEU A 110 0.26 22.46 -16.94
C LEU A 110 1.43 23.28 -17.54
N ARG A 111 2.65 23.01 -17.09
CA ARG A 111 3.85 23.70 -17.60
C ARG A 111 4.16 23.35 -19.05
N ASP A 112 4.03 22.09 -19.44
CA ASP A 112 4.20 21.69 -20.84
C ASP A 112 3.15 22.35 -21.74
N LEU A 113 1.91 22.48 -21.27
CA LEU A 113 0.84 23.19 -22.00
C LEU A 113 1.13 24.70 -22.14
N ASP A 114 1.81 25.30 -21.15
CA ASP A 114 2.25 26.69 -21.18
C ASP A 114 3.54 26.88 -22.03
N GLY A 115 4.08 25.79 -22.57
CA GLY A 115 5.26 25.82 -23.44
C GLY A 115 6.60 25.88 -22.70
N GLU A 116 6.62 25.61 -21.40
CA GLU A 116 7.86 25.52 -20.62
C GLU A 116 8.65 24.23 -20.97
N ASP A 117 9.97 24.30 -20.87
CA ASP A 117 10.82 23.11 -20.86
C ASP A 117 10.69 22.39 -19.52
N ILE A 118 10.18 21.17 -19.55
CA ILE A 118 9.90 20.36 -18.34
C ILE A 118 10.97 19.31 -18.02
N GLU A 119 12.04 19.16 -18.84
CA GLU A 119 13.01 18.05 -18.70
C GLU A 119 13.68 18.01 -17.32
N THR A 120 14.18 19.16 -16.87
CA THR A 120 14.80 19.28 -15.55
C THR A 120 13.80 18.97 -14.43
N ARG A 121 12.56 19.42 -14.57
CA ARG A 121 11.49 19.23 -13.58
C ARG A 121 11.05 17.78 -13.50
N VAL A 122 10.93 17.10 -14.64
CA VAL A 122 10.70 15.66 -14.72
C VAL A 122 11.75 14.90 -13.90
N SER A 123 13.03 15.22 -14.10
CA SER A 123 14.14 14.58 -13.38
C SER A 123 14.06 14.81 -11.86
N ILE A 124 13.76 16.03 -11.42
CA ILE A 124 13.63 16.37 -10.00
C ILE A 124 12.46 15.60 -9.35
N TYR A 125 11.28 15.63 -9.96
CA TYR A 125 10.10 14.97 -9.41
C TYR A 125 10.26 13.47 -9.38
N GLU A 126 10.84 12.87 -10.40
CA GLU A 126 11.16 11.45 -10.43
C GLU A 126 12.12 11.07 -9.30
N GLN A 127 13.21 11.82 -9.13
CA GLN A 127 14.17 11.58 -8.07
C GLN A 127 13.54 11.74 -6.67
N CYS A 128 12.72 12.77 -6.46
CA CYS A 128 11.99 12.95 -5.21
C CYS A 128 11.08 11.78 -4.91
N HIS A 129 10.26 11.35 -5.87
CA HIS A 129 9.32 10.25 -5.68
C HIS A 129 10.05 8.93 -5.39
N LEU A 130 11.03 8.56 -6.20
CA LEU A 130 11.77 7.31 -6.01
C LEU A 130 12.54 7.30 -4.68
N SER A 131 13.13 8.43 -4.28
CA SER A 131 13.81 8.55 -2.99
C SER A 131 12.86 8.39 -1.81
N LEU A 132 11.63 8.88 -1.91
CA LEU A 132 10.60 8.66 -0.90
C LEU A 132 10.20 7.18 -0.81
N VAL A 133 9.98 6.54 -1.95
CA VAL A 133 9.68 5.11 -2.01
C VAL A 133 10.81 4.29 -1.36
N ASP A 134 12.05 4.58 -1.70
CA ASP A 134 13.23 3.90 -1.16
C ASP A 134 13.38 4.12 0.36
N ALA A 135 13.04 5.31 0.85
CA ALA A 135 13.03 5.60 2.29
C ALA A 135 11.93 4.82 3.05
N TRP A 136 10.85 4.43 2.35
CA TRP A 136 9.74 3.68 2.93
C TRP A 136 9.96 2.16 2.96
N ILE A 137 10.75 1.61 2.03
CA ILE A 137 11.04 0.16 1.95
C ILE A 137 11.44 -0.44 3.32
N PRO A 138 12.35 0.17 4.11
CA PRO A 138 12.78 -0.39 5.40
C PRO A 138 11.67 -0.50 6.45
N ILE A 139 10.55 0.20 6.29
CA ILE A 139 9.40 0.09 7.19
C ILE A 139 8.74 -1.28 7.07
N TYR A 140 8.76 -1.89 5.87
CA TYR A 140 8.07 -3.14 5.55
C TYR A 140 9.01 -4.32 5.40
N GLN A 141 10.15 -4.13 4.74
CA GLN A 141 11.07 -5.19 4.40
C GLN A 141 11.53 -5.95 5.65
N ASP A 142 11.31 -7.27 5.64
CA ASP A 142 11.68 -8.20 6.73
C ASP A 142 11.02 -7.89 8.09
N LYS A 143 9.94 -7.08 8.12
CA LYS A 143 9.29 -6.68 9.37
C LYS A 143 8.09 -7.53 9.74
N TYR A 144 7.53 -8.29 8.80
CA TYR A 144 6.40 -9.19 9.08
C TYR A 144 6.74 -10.26 10.12
N LEU A 145 7.98 -10.72 10.17
CA LEU A 145 8.48 -11.63 11.21
C LEU A 145 8.36 -11.08 12.65
N LEU A 146 8.27 -9.76 12.79
CA LEU A 146 8.18 -9.09 14.09
C LEU A 146 6.74 -8.93 14.59
N MET A 147 5.73 -9.08 13.70
CA MET A 147 4.33 -8.72 13.99
C MET A 147 3.70 -9.57 15.08
N GLY A 148 4.19 -10.80 15.30
CA GLY A 148 3.77 -11.66 16.41
C GLY A 148 4.29 -11.26 17.79
N ASN A 149 5.25 -10.31 17.88
CA ASN A 149 5.84 -9.89 19.15
C ASN A 149 5.27 -8.53 19.56
N THR A 150 4.35 -8.52 20.53
CA THR A 150 3.67 -7.31 20.99
C THR A 150 4.60 -6.21 21.50
N GLN A 151 5.69 -6.57 22.21
CA GLN A 151 6.63 -5.59 22.75
C GLN A 151 7.38 -4.86 21.63
N ILE A 152 7.85 -5.62 20.63
CA ILE A 152 8.55 -5.07 19.47
C ILE A 152 7.57 -4.23 18.63
N MET A 153 6.35 -4.72 18.41
CA MET A 153 5.37 -4.03 17.58
C MET A 153 4.93 -2.69 18.15
N VAL A 154 4.80 -2.57 19.47
CA VAL A 154 4.50 -1.25 20.08
C VAL A 154 5.60 -0.25 19.75
N ILE A 155 6.86 -0.62 19.91
CA ILE A 155 8.00 0.27 19.60
C ILE A 155 8.05 0.59 18.10
N LYS A 156 7.84 -0.44 17.26
CA LYS A 156 7.81 -0.27 15.80
C LYS A 156 6.74 0.71 15.36
N ILE A 157 5.51 0.58 15.86
CA ILE A 157 4.39 1.46 15.51
C ILE A 157 4.71 2.92 15.89
N PHE A 158 5.25 3.17 17.09
CA PHE A 158 5.67 4.51 17.49
C PHE A 158 6.76 5.09 16.59
N TRP A 159 7.74 4.26 16.22
CA TRP A 159 8.80 4.67 15.31
C TRP A 159 8.26 4.99 13.90
N ASP A 160 7.44 4.10 13.34
CA ASP A 160 6.84 4.27 12.02
C ASP A 160 5.98 5.56 11.96
N TRP A 161 5.22 5.83 13.02
CA TRP A 161 4.46 7.07 13.15
C TRP A 161 5.34 8.31 13.24
N ALA A 162 6.43 8.24 13.99
CA ALA A 162 7.37 9.34 14.08
C ALA A 162 7.99 9.67 12.71
N VAL A 163 8.36 8.64 11.94
CA VAL A 163 8.87 8.80 10.57
C VAL A 163 7.80 9.39 9.66
N TYR A 164 6.56 8.89 9.73
CA TYR A 164 5.45 9.40 8.93
C TYR A 164 5.22 10.91 9.18
N TRP A 165 5.16 11.33 10.44
CA TRP A 165 4.96 12.74 10.78
C TRP A 165 6.19 13.62 10.50
N ALA A 166 7.39 13.06 10.57
CA ALA A 166 8.63 13.81 10.36
C ALA A 166 8.93 14.06 8.87
N VAL A 167 8.42 13.26 7.95
CA VAL A 167 8.75 13.35 6.52
C VAL A 167 7.52 13.66 5.66
N PRO A 168 6.53 12.77 5.49
CA PRO A 168 5.44 13.04 4.56
C PRO A 168 4.60 14.25 4.92
N SER A 169 4.35 14.50 6.22
CA SER A 169 3.52 15.64 6.62
C SER A 169 4.07 16.98 6.16
N HIS A 170 5.39 17.12 6.01
CA HIS A 170 6.01 18.34 5.50
C HIS A 170 5.88 18.50 3.98
N LEU A 171 5.56 17.43 3.26
CA LEU A 171 5.36 17.49 1.81
C LEU A 171 3.95 17.93 1.42
N PHE A 172 3.02 17.94 2.39
CA PHE A 172 1.64 18.41 2.22
C PHE A 172 1.40 19.80 2.81
N ALA A 173 2.40 20.42 3.43
CA ALA A 173 2.34 21.76 3.99
C ALA A 173 2.78 22.81 2.96
#